data_f5935e4d0fe4b5075e3e73a6898915bc
#
_entry.id   f5935e4d0fe4b5075e3e73a6898915bc
#
_cell.length_a   1.000
_cell.length_b   1.000
_cell.length_c   1.000
_cell.angle_alpha   90.00
_cell.angle_beta   90.00
_cell.angle_gamma   90.00
#
_symmetry.space_group_name_H-M   'P 1'
#
loop_
_entity.id
_entity.type
_entity.pdbx_description
1 polymer ?
#
loop_
_entity_poly.entity_id
_entity_poly.type
_entity_poly.pdbx_seq_one_letter_code
_entity_poly.pdbx_strand_id
1 'polypeptide(L)'
;SLKRHPAREILSDKLKLQTFSFSLHIFRTDRTGYYMSLQGGVLHIACPEKTNFEDERVQKVLLQLFKKALRHEACRLLPDRLKQLANLHGFNFSDIKITGSRTSWGSCTGRKSINLSYNLMLLPAHLIDYVLLHELCHTKEMNHSARFWKILDEVTGNKALALRKELKNHHPW
;
A
#
# COMPACT_ATOMS: atom_id res chain seq x y z
N SER A 1 7.11 1.60 24.55
CA SER A 1 5.67 1.47 24.78
C SER A 1 5.05 0.77 23.58
N LEU A 2 4.48 -0.40 23.80
CA LEU A 2 3.66 -1.09 22.82
C LEU A 2 2.45 -0.20 22.53
N LYS A 3 2.51 0.60 21.47
CA LYS A 3 1.34 1.25 20.95
C LYS A 3 0.39 0.13 20.55
N ARG A 4 -0.68 -0.09 21.33
CA ARG A 4 -1.78 -0.95 20.93
C ARG A 4 -2.28 -0.40 19.59
N HIS A 5 -2.06 -1.15 18.53
CA HIS A 5 -2.76 -0.87 17.28
C HIS A 5 -4.26 -0.89 17.58
N PRO A 6 -5.02 0.09 17.08
CA PRO A 6 -6.47 -0.01 17.20
C PRO A 6 -6.90 -1.39 16.71
N ALA A 7 -7.82 -2.03 17.42
CA ALA A 7 -8.34 -3.33 17.01
C ALA A 7 -8.75 -3.22 15.55
N ARG A 8 -8.13 -4.04 14.70
CA ARG A 8 -8.46 -4.04 13.27
C ARG A 8 -9.92 -4.42 13.12
N GLU A 9 -10.63 -3.67 12.30
CA GLU A 9 -11.94 -4.10 11.87
C GLU A 9 -11.81 -5.43 11.13
N ILE A 10 -12.66 -6.38 11.45
CA ILE A 10 -12.69 -7.66 10.75
C ILE A 10 -13.22 -7.48 9.33
N LEU A 11 -12.71 -8.28 8.41
CA LEU A 11 -13.24 -8.34 7.06
C LEU A 11 -14.60 -9.04 7.09
N SER A 12 -15.65 -8.33 6.70
CA SER A 12 -17.02 -8.83 6.72
C SER A 12 -17.87 -8.17 5.63
N ASP A 13 -19.08 -8.66 5.47
CA ASP A 13 -20.08 -8.08 4.55
C ASP A 13 -20.58 -6.69 4.98
N LYS A 14 -20.24 -6.25 6.18
CA LYS A 14 -20.59 -4.92 6.71
C LYS A 14 -19.46 -3.91 6.59
N LEU A 15 -18.24 -4.35 6.33
CA LEU A 15 -17.09 -3.46 6.22
C LEU A 15 -17.14 -2.66 4.93
N LYS A 16 -17.04 -1.33 5.07
CA LYS A 16 -16.84 -0.41 3.95
C LYS A 16 -15.39 0.04 3.96
N LEU A 17 -14.63 -0.39 2.97
CA LEU A 17 -13.22 -0.07 2.85
C LEU A 17 -12.93 0.44 1.44
N GLN A 18 -12.25 1.58 1.37
CA GLN A 18 -11.78 2.16 0.11
C GLN A 18 -10.25 2.15 0.12
N THR A 19 -9.67 1.51 -0.90
CA THR A 19 -8.23 1.62 -1.19
C THR A 19 -7.99 2.70 -2.24
N PHE A 20 -6.75 2.90 -2.62
CA PHE A 20 -6.42 3.85 -3.68
C PHE A 20 -7.15 3.56 -4.99
N SER A 21 -7.28 2.29 -5.37
CA SER A 21 -7.82 1.92 -6.70
C SER A 21 -9.10 1.11 -6.67
N PHE A 22 -9.56 0.64 -5.51
CA PHE A 22 -10.81 -0.11 -5.43
C PHE A 22 -11.51 0.03 -4.07
N SER A 23 -12.83 -0.14 -4.09
CA SER A 23 -13.64 -0.36 -2.90
C SER A 23 -13.85 -1.86 -2.68
N LEU A 24 -13.98 -2.27 -1.41
CA LEU A 24 -14.20 -3.65 -1.04
C LEU A 24 -15.70 -3.93 -0.90
N HIS A 25 -16.16 -5.02 -1.53
CA HIS A 25 -17.53 -5.51 -1.42
C HIS A 25 -17.52 -7.01 -1.12
N ILE A 26 -17.78 -7.37 0.14
CA ILE A 26 -17.90 -8.77 0.58
C ILE A 26 -19.39 -9.07 0.70
N PHE A 27 -19.83 -10.18 0.11
CA PHE A 27 -21.23 -10.56 0.11
C PHE A 27 -21.40 -12.08 0.17
N ARG A 28 -22.59 -12.50 0.61
CA ARG A 28 -22.93 -13.91 0.76
C ARG A 28 -23.59 -14.43 -0.51
N THR A 29 -23.29 -15.68 -0.86
CA THR A 29 -23.91 -16.38 -1.99
C THR A 29 -24.30 -17.80 -1.60
N ASP A 30 -25.06 -18.48 -2.45
CA ASP A 30 -25.39 -19.90 -2.29
C ASP A 30 -24.27 -20.85 -2.72
N ARG A 31 -23.13 -20.32 -3.19
CA ARG A 31 -21.96 -21.12 -3.56
C ARG A 31 -21.25 -21.65 -2.32
N THR A 32 -20.53 -22.77 -2.50
CA THR A 32 -19.82 -23.44 -1.41
C THR A 32 -18.42 -22.89 -1.13
N GLY A 33 -17.83 -22.13 -2.06
CA GLY A 33 -16.48 -21.59 -1.96
C GLY A 33 -16.43 -20.08 -1.91
N TYR A 34 -15.19 -19.57 -1.85
CA TYR A 34 -14.90 -18.13 -1.93
C TYR A 34 -14.50 -17.79 -3.35
N TYR A 35 -15.05 -16.71 -3.87
CA TYR A 35 -14.77 -16.24 -5.22
C TYR A 35 -14.47 -14.76 -5.19
N MET A 36 -13.56 -14.33 -6.05
CA MET A 36 -13.11 -12.96 -6.10
C MET A 36 -13.05 -12.44 -7.52
N SER A 37 -13.51 -11.22 -7.73
CA SER A 37 -13.32 -10.50 -8.99
C SER A 37 -13.06 -9.02 -8.73
N LEU A 38 -12.22 -8.40 -9.56
CA LEU A 38 -11.94 -6.97 -9.50
C LEU A 38 -12.44 -6.35 -10.80
N GLN A 39 -13.51 -5.59 -10.72
CA GLN A 39 -14.17 -4.97 -11.88
C GLN A 39 -14.71 -3.59 -11.54
N GLY A 40 -14.49 -2.62 -12.44
CA GLY A 40 -15.05 -1.28 -12.28
C GLY A 40 -14.63 -0.57 -10.99
N GLY A 41 -13.42 -0.81 -10.50
CA GLY A 41 -12.94 -0.23 -9.25
C GLY A 41 -13.57 -0.84 -7.99
N VAL A 42 -14.14 -2.04 -8.09
CA VAL A 42 -14.72 -2.78 -6.96
C VAL A 42 -14.12 -4.17 -6.86
N LEU A 43 -13.59 -4.51 -5.70
CA LEU A 43 -13.19 -5.87 -5.36
C LEU A 43 -14.39 -6.59 -4.78
N HIS A 44 -14.97 -7.51 -5.55
CA HIS A 44 -16.07 -8.36 -5.12
C HIS A 44 -15.52 -9.66 -4.54
N ILE A 45 -15.87 -9.97 -3.30
CA ILE A 45 -15.56 -11.26 -2.66
C ILE A 45 -16.87 -11.92 -2.27
N ALA A 46 -17.16 -13.04 -2.92
CA ALA A 46 -18.33 -13.86 -2.62
C ALA A 46 -17.96 -14.92 -1.59
N CYS A 47 -18.74 -15.03 -0.53
CA CYS A 47 -18.58 -16.02 0.54
C CYS A 47 -19.77 -16.97 0.60
N PRO A 48 -19.60 -18.19 1.14
CA PRO A 48 -20.74 -19.06 1.45
C PRO A 48 -21.76 -18.35 2.35
N GLU A 49 -23.03 -18.68 2.18
CA GLU A 49 -24.13 -18.02 2.88
C GLU A 49 -24.02 -18.08 4.41
N LYS A 50 -23.53 -19.20 4.93
CA LYS A 50 -23.36 -19.43 6.37
C LYS A 50 -21.98 -19.04 6.90
N THR A 51 -21.24 -18.20 6.20
CA THR A 51 -19.91 -17.76 6.63
C THR A 51 -19.99 -17.05 7.98
N ASN A 52 -19.17 -17.49 8.93
CA ASN A 52 -18.94 -16.81 10.19
C ASN A 52 -17.69 -15.93 10.07
N PHE A 53 -17.87 -14.63 9.95
CA PHE A 53 -16.76 -13.69 9.80
C PHE A 53 -15.88 -13.57 11.06
N GLU A 54 -16.35 -14.01 12.23
CA GLU A 54 -15.55 -14.02 13.44
C GLU A 54 -14.59 -15.22 13.52
N ASP A 55 -14.78 -16.25 12.67
CA ASP A 55 -13.89 -17.40 12.59
C ASP A 55 -12.51 -16.95 12.02
N GLU A 56 -11.43 -17.25 12.74
CA GLU A 56 -10.06 -16.89 12.33
C GLU A 56 -9.67 -17.50 10.98
N ARG A 57 -10.16 -18.69 10.65
CA ARG A 57 -9.89 -19.35 9.37
C ARG A 57 -10.54 -18.59 8.22
N VAL A 58 -11.74 -18.08 8.43
CA VAL A 58 -12.44 -17.21 7.46
C VAL A 58 -11.65 -15.91 7.26
N GLN A 59 -11.21 -15.27 8.35
CA GLN A 59 -10.41 -14.05 8.26
C GLN A 59 -9.10 -14.26 7.50
N LYS A 60 -8.43 -15.41 7.68
CA LYS A 60 -7.23 -15.75 6.90
C LYS A 60 -7.52 -15.84 5.40
N VAL A 61 -8.60 -16.51 5.01
CA VAL A 61 -8.99 -16.64 3.61
C VAL A 61 -9.27 -15.26 3.00
N LEU A 62 -10.11 -14.47 3.66
CA LEU A 62 -10.47 -13.13 3.18
C LEU A 62 -9.25 -12.22 3.08
N LEU A 63 -8.36 -12.26 4.08
CA LEU A 63 -7.15 -11.47 4.07
C LEU A 63 -6.21 -11.86 2.92
N GLN A 64 -6.07 -13.15 2.64
CA GLN A 64 -5.27 -13.62 1.50
C GLN A 64 -5.83 -13.13 0.17
N LEU A 65 -7.14 -13.17 -0.01
CA LEU A 65 -7.81 -12.67 -1.21
C LEU A 65 -7.61 -11.15 -1.34
N PHE A 66 -7.78 -10.42 -0.26
CA PHE A 66 -7.59 -8.98 -0.22
C PHE A 66 -6.13 -8.59 -0.56
N LYS A 67 -5.15 -9.25 0.06
CA LYS A 67 -3.73 -9.01 -0.22
C LYS A 67 -3.35 -9.34 -1.66
N LYS A 68 -3.95 -10.39 -2.24
CA LYS A 68 -3.74 -10.73 -3.65
C LYS A 68 -4.22 -9.60 -4.56
N ALA A 69 -5.35 -8.99 -4.26
CA ALA A 69 -5.86 -7.84 -5.00
C ALA A 69 -4.96 -6.61 -4.83
N LEU A 70 -4.51 -6.32 -3.60
CA LEU A 70 -3.55 -5.23 -3.34
C LEU A 70 -2.26 -5.42 -4.15
N ARG A 71 -1.71 -6.62 -4.17
CA ARG A 71 -0.50 -6.93 -4.96
C ARG A 71 -0.73 -6.72 -6.45
N HIS A 72 -1.83 -7.22 -6.97
CA HIS A 72 -2.19 -7.04 -8.37
C HIS A 72 -2.23 -5.56 -8.76
N GLU A 73 -2.88 -4.74 -7.95
CA GLU A 73 -3.01 -3.31 -8.19
C GLU A 73 -1.69 -2.56 -7.98
N ALA A 74 -0.92 -2.93 -6.98
CA ALA A 74 0.40 -2.36 -6.77
C ALA A 74 1.34 -2.63 -7.96
N CYS A 75 1.38 -3.86 -8.47
CA CYS A 75 2.18 -4.22 -9.64
C CYS A 75 1.72 -3.48 -10.90
N ARG A 76 0.42 -3.18 -11.02
CA ARG A 76 -0.14 -2.45 -12.16
C ARG A 76 0.14 -0.96 -12.10
N LEU A 77 0.10 -0.35 -10.91
CA LEU A 77 0.07 1.12 -10.76
C LEU A 77 1.39 1.71 -10.26
N LEU A 78 2.08 1.08 -9.33
CA LEU A 78 3.23 1.69 -8.66
C LEU A 78 4.46 1.83 -9.58
N PRO A 79 4.84 0.84 -10.42
CA PRO A 79 5.99 1.01 -11.29
C PRO A 79 5.87 2.19 -12.25
N ASP A 80 4.71 2.38 -12.87
CA ASP A 80 4.47 3.49 -13.77
C ASP A 80 4.52 4.83 -13.04
N ARG A 81 3.94 4.91 -11.84
CA ARG A 81 3.98 6.13 -11.04
C ARG A 81 5.40 6.47 -10.59
N LEU A 82 6.18 5.47 -10.18
CA LEU A 82 7.58 5.68 -9.80
C LEU A 82 8.39 6.22 -10.98
N LYS A 83 8.21 5.67 -12.18
CA LYS A 83 8.86 6.16 -13.39
C LYS A 83 8.48 7.59 -13.71
N GLN A 84 7.21 7.94 -13.60
CA GLN A 84 6.74 9.32 -13.82
C GLN A 84 7.42 10.31 -12.85
N LEU A 85 7.46 9.99 -11.57
CA LEU A 85 8.08 10.85 -10.55
C LEU A 85 9.59 10.93 -10.74
N ALA A 86 10.25 9.82 -11.08
CA ALA A 86 11.68 9.81 -11.38
C ALA A 86 12.01 10.70 -12.57
N ASN A 87 11.25 10.62 -13.66
CA ASN A 87 11.45 11.44 -14.83
C ASN A 87 11.18 12.92 -14.54
N LEU A 88 10.11 13.21 -13.78
CA LEU A 88 9.73 14.58 -13.45
C LEU A 88 10.81 15.29 -12.62
N HIS A 89 11.44 14.59 -11.69
CA HIS A 89 12.39 15.17 -10.74
C HIS A 89 13.86 14.81 -11.01
N GLY A 90 14.16 14.09 -12.09
CA GLY A 90 15.53 13.77 -12.47
C GLY A 90 16.20 12.72 -11.60
N PHE A 91 15.44 11.71 -11.13
CA PHE A 91 15.98 10.56 -10.40
C PHE A 91 16.21 9.37 -11.34
N ASN A 92 17.20 8.55 -11.01
CA ASN A 92 17.49 7.29 -11.68
C ASN A 92 17.45 6.14 -10.66
N PHE A 93 16.80 5.05 -11.02
CA PHE A 93 16.78 3.83 -10.23
C PHE A 93 16.99 2.61 -11.14
N SER A 94 17.47 1.49 -10.57
CA SER A 94 17.84 0.32 -11.36
C SER A 94 16.67 -0.62 -11.63
N ASP A 95 15.90 -0.95 -10.61
CA ASP A 95 14.71 -1.80 -10.73
C ASP A 95 13.72 -1.55 -9.60
N ILE A 96 12.54 -2.16 -9.72
CA ILE A 96 11.46 -2.09 -8.75
C ILE A 96 11.04 -3.50 -8.38
N LYS A 97 10.79 -3.71 -7.08
CA LYS A 97 10.14 -4.93 -6.58
C LYS A 97 8.93 -4.56 -5.74
N ILE A 98 7.84 -5.27 -5.93
CA ILE A 98 6.65 -5.16 -5.09
C ILE A 98 6.74 -6.25 -4.03
N THR A 99 6.64 -5.86 -2.77
CA THR A 99 6.74 -6.74 -1.59
C THR A 99 5.46 -6.73 -0.78
N GLY A 100 5.36 -7.67 0.15
CA GLY A 100 4.28 -7.70 1.15
C GLY A 100 4.70 -7.19 2.52
N SER A 101 5.75 -6.36 2.61
CA SER A 101 6.23 -5.86 3.89
C SER A 101 5.14 -5.13 4.67
N ARG A 102 5.04 -5.43 5.96
CA ARG A 102 4.13 -4.78 6.92
C ARG A 102 4.87 -3.84 7.86
N THR A 103 6.20 -3.86 7.84
CA THR A 103 7.06 -3.05 8.71
C THR A 103 7.66 -1.85 8.01
N SER A 104 7.64 -1.86 6.68
CA SER A 104 8.18 -0.79 5.84
C SER A 104 7.29 -0.56 4.63
N TRP A 105 6.99 0.69 4.33
CA TRP A 105 6.27 1.08 3.11
C TRP A 105 7.13 0.93 1.86
N GLY A 106 8.42 1.16 1.99
CA GLY A 106 9.38 1.04 0.91
C GLY A 106 10.81 1.04 1.42
N SER A 107 11.74 0.72 0.53
CA SER A 107 13.17 0.77 0.79
C SER A 107 13.94 0.99 -0.51
N CYS A 108 15.18 1.45 -0.38
CA CYS A 108 16.10 1.61 -1.51
C CYS A 108 17.45 1.01 -1.14
N THR A 109 17.99 0.17 -2.01
CA THR A 109 19.32 -0.42 -1.82
C THR A 109 20.43 0.50 -2.32
N GLY A 110 21.67 0.25 -1.91
CA GLY A 110 22.85 0.98 -2.41
C GLY A 110 23.05 0.87 -3.92
N ARG A 111 22.45 -0.14 -4.55
CA ARG A 111 22.42 -0.32 -6.02
C ARG A 111 21.24 0.38 -6.71
N LYS A 112 20.53 1.22 -5.98
CA LYS A 112 19.36 1.95 -6.47
C LYS A 112 18.17 1.07 -6.88
N SER A 113 18.07 -0.12 -6.31
CA SER A 113 16.89 -0.98 -6.41
C SER A 113 15.85 -0.55 -5.39
N ILE A 114 14.63 -0.30 -5.82
CA ILE A 114 13.54 0.20 -4.98
C ILE A 114 12.55 -0.92 -4.72
N ASN A 115 12.27 -1.16 -3.43
CA ASN A 115 11.24 -2.08 -2.98
C ASN A 115 10.03 -1.27 -2.49
N LEU A 116 8.84 -1.61 -2.94
CA LEU A 116 7.60 -0.96 -2.56
C LEU A 116 6.62 -2.00 -2.02
N SER A 117 6.06 -1.75 -0.86
CA SER A 117 5.03 -2.62 -0.29
C SER A 117 3.71 -2.44 -1.06
N TYR A 118 3.02 -3.55 -1.36
CA TYR A 118 1.67 -3.46 -1.91
C TYR A 118 0.67 -2.80 -0.94
N ASN A 119 1.02 -2.72 0.36
CA ASN A 119 0.22 -2.00 1.35
C ASN A 119 0.16 -0.48 1.08
N LEU A 120 1.02 0.06 0.21
CA LEU A 120 0.90 1.43 -0.28
C LEU A 120 -0.47 1.71 -0.89
N MET A 121 -1.12 0.68 -1.45
CA MET A 121 -2.45 0.82 -2.03
C MET A 121 -3.53 1.17 -0.99
N LEU A 122 -3.23 1.05 0.30
CA LEU A 122 -4.10 1.47 1.41
C LEU A 122 -3.99 2.96 1.71
N LEU A 123 -3.00 3.64 1.16
CA LEU A 123 -2.72 5.05 1.42
C LEU A 123 -3.46 5.96 0.43
N PRO A 124 -3.76 7.21 0.83
CA PRO A 124 -4.20 8.22 -0.13
C PRO A 124 -3.06 8.57 -1.11
N ALA A 125 -3.43 9.08 -2.28
CA ALA A 125 -2.51 9.33 -3.39
C ALA A 125 -1.30 10.17 -3.00
N HIS A 126 -1.49 11.22 -2.21
CA HIS A 126 -0.40 12.12 -1.82
C HIS A 126 0.63 11.45 -0.90
N LEU A 127 0.21 10.47 -0.10
CA LEU A 127 1.13 9.70 0.74
C LEU A 127 1.82 8.59 -0.04
N ILE A 128 1.16 8.00 -1.04
CA ILE A 128 1.83 7.11 -1.99
C ILE A 128 2.98 7.86 -2.66
N ASP A 129 2.71 9.01 -3.23
CA ASP A 129 3.73 9.84 -3.89
C ASP A 129 4.87 10.22 -2.94
N TYR A 130 4.54 10.55 -1.69
CA TYR A 130 5.56 10.84 -0.67
C TYR A 130 6.51 9.67 -0.45
N VAL A 131 5.99 8.46 -0.30
CA VAL A 131 6.84 7.26 -0.12
C VAL A 131 7.70 7.02 -1.35
N LEU A 132 7.13 7.12 -2.54
CA LEU A 132 7.88 6.94 -3.79
C LEU A 132 9.01 7.97 -3.91
N LEU A 133 8.73 9.23 -3.63
CA LEU A 133 9.74 10.31 -3.64
C LEU A 133 10.79 10.11 -2.56
N HIS A 134 10.41 9.64 -1.38
CA HIS A 134 11.34 9.31 -0.30
C HIS A 134 12.36 8.26 -0.75
N GLU A 135 11.89 7.17 -1.38
CA GLU A 135 12.78 6.13 -1.89
C GLU A 135 13.63 6.62 -3.07
N LEU A 136 13.07 7.42 -3.95
CA LEU A 136 13.84 8.03 -5.05
C LEU A 136 14.95 8.96 -4.53
N CYS A 137 14.71 9.70 -3.47
CA CYS A 137 15.74 10.55 -2.85
C CYS A 137 16.95 9.72 -2.36
N HIS A 138 16.70 8.47 -1.91
CA HIS A 138 17.79 7.56 -1.53
C HIS A 138 18.68 7.14 -2.69
N THR A 139 18.26 7.29 -3.91
CA THR A 139 19.14 7.07 -5.08
C THR A 139 20.23 8.14 -5.20
N LYS A 140 20.05 9.29 -4.56
CA LYS A 140 21.04 10.39 -4.51
C LYS A 140 21.72 10.52 -3.15
N GLU A 141 21.01 10.19 -2.05
CA GLU A 141 21.51 10.29 -0.70
C GLU A 141 20.96 9.13 0.14
N MET A 142 21.81 8.15 0.44
CA MET A 142 21.38 6.93 1.16
C MET A 142 21.01 7.20 2.62
N ASN A 143 21.67 8.14 3.26
CA ASN A 143 21.44 8.46 4.67
C ASN A 143 20.38 9.56 4.82
N HIS A 144 19.65 9.55 5.92
CA HIS A 144 18.69 10.61 6.27
C HIS A 144 19.42 11.85 6.81
N SER A 145 20.40 12.36 6.05
CA SER A 145 21.16 13.55 6.33
C SER A 145 20.37 14.82 6.05
N ALA A 146 20.93 15.98 6.40
CA ALA A 146 20.35 17.26 6.03
C ALA A 146 20.18 17.41 4.50
N ARG A 147 21.12 16.85 3.72
CA ARG A 147 21.02 16.84 2.24
C ARG A 147 19.83 16.01 1.76
N PHE A 148 19.58 14.85 2.35
CA PHE A 148 18.41 14.02 2.03
C PHE A 148 17.11 14.82 2.22
N TRP A 149 16.93 15.43 3.39
CA TRP A 149 15.73 16.19 3.70
C TRP A 149 15.57 17.42 2.81
N LYS A 150 16.69 18.06 2.42
CA LYS A 150 16.66 19.16 1.47
C LYS A 150 16.14 18.72 0.09
N ILE A 151 16.64 17.57 -0.42
CA ILE A 151 16.18 17.01 -1.71
C ILE A 151 14.70 16.65 -1.62
N LEU A 152 14.28 16.00 -0.53
CA LEU A 152 12.88 15.60 -0.34
C LEU A 152 11.96 16.81 -0.22
N ASP A 153 12.37 17.87 0.46
CA ASP A 153 11.61 19.12 0.51
C ASP A 153 11.48 19.79 -0.86
N GLU A 154 12.52 19.80 -1.67
CA GLU A 154 12.47 20.34 -3.03
C GLU A 154 11.42 19.65 -3.90
N VAL A 155 11.27 18.33 -3.79
CA VAL A 155 10.33 17.54 -4.61
C VAL A 155 8.93 17.43 -4.01
N THR A 156 8.74 17.85 -2.75
CA THR A 156 7.44 17.82 -2.06
C THR A 156 6.86 19.22 -1.80
N GLY A 157 7.48 20.28 -2.32
CA GLY A 157 7.03 21.65 -2.05
C GLY A 157 7.17 22.06 -0.60
N ASN A 158 8.26 21.69 0.06
CA ASN A 158 8.58 21.94 1.48
C ASN A 158 7.63 21.25 2.47
N LYS A 159 7.02 20.12 2.06
CA LYS A 159 6.04 19.38 2.87
C LYS A 159 6.57 18.06 3.45
N ALA A 160 7.88 17.78 3.32
CA ALA A 160 8.45 16.50 3.70
C ALA A 160 8.13 16.09 5.15
N LEU A 161 8.35 16.99 6.11
CA LEU A 161 8.08 16.70 7.52
C LEU A 161 6.59 16.55 7.82
N ALA A 162 5.73 17.35 7.20
CA ALA A 162 4.29 17.26 7.36
C ALA A 162 3.75 15.94 6.81
N LEU A 163 4.23 15.52 5.63
CA LEU A 163 3.84 14.25 5.01
C LEU A 163 4.34 13.05 5.81
N ARG A 164 5.58 13.12 6.33
CA ARG A 164 6.11 12.10 7.23
C ARG A 164 5.25 11.92 8.48
N LYS A 165 4.83 13.02 9.08
CA LYS A 165 3.97 13.03 10.26
C LYS A 165 2.59 12.43 9.95
N GLU A 166 2.00 12.80 8.82
CA GLU A 166 0.72 12.23 8.37
C GLU A 166 0.82 10.73 8.11
N LEU A 167 1.90 10.27 7.46
CA LEU A 167 2.12 8.85 7.18
C LEU A 167 2.13 7.99 8.44
N LYS A 168 2.60 8.52 9.58
CA LYS A 168 2.62 7.79 10.86
C LYS A 168 1.25 7.41 11.38
N ASN A 169 0.18 8.04 10.88
CA ASN A 169 -1.20 7.72 11.24
C ASN A 169 -1.77 6.53 10.46
N HIS A 170 -1.03 6.01 9.48
CA HIS A 170 -1.45 4.91 8.62
C HIS A 170 -0.64 3.65 8.94
N HIS A 171 -1.30 2.50 8.82
CA HIS A 171 -0.69 1.19 9.10
C HIS A 171 -1.07 0.19 8.01
N PRO A 172 -0.17 -0.77 7.67
CA PRO A 172 -0.50 -1.89 6.80
C PRO A 172 -1.61 -2.74 7.41
N TRP A 173 -2.35 -3.38 6.56
CA TRP A 173 -3.40 -4.29 7.00
C TRP A 173 -2.83 -5.64 7.51
#